data_2b29ecd957fc964d3417ae5c7dbd62e3
#
_entry.id   2b29ecd957fc964d3417ae5c7dbd62e3
#
_cell.length_a   1.000
_cell.length_b   1.000
_cell.length_c   1.000
_cell.angle_alpha   90.00
_cell.angle_beta   90.00
_cell.angle_gamma   90.00
#
_symmetry.space_group_name_H-M   'P 1'
#
loop_
_entity.id
_entity.type
_entity.pdbx_description
1 polymer ?
#
loop_
_entity_poly.entity_id
_entity_poly.type
_entity_poly.pdbx_seq_one_letter_code
_entity_poly.pdbx_strand_id
1 'polypeptide(L)'
;MGTNKKKYLTYLAWFGFVLAFLMLARYLSFHVEAELDADLASDLVFAEYVSEEKNPVPTGWCYSTDLRVLNTQLIFAPLFYLIQNWHMIRVVGTLLCLAIMIGSYAWLAYNLEVSYFPVMAVLFLCPLSKEYIYVVLCGAAYTPHITISFLTVGTFLYLWKHSIREKKNRIILLFLELLSFGAGLAGYRQLLVCYIPFMITVGLFWMFSPKNKEYLKLVMLAMSALICAMVGNFVNTRWCMTKYNVTNYSLIHLKDFSFDRFEMVINGWLSNLGYKSDVDLFSAEGLFGNAFFAIIFLTVGAAILSAWKRQKQYYKKQMLVMVYFLCMAVVFLMLYLFTDVYYESRYLLPVTIWIVPVIAILFQNENKKICTVLAGILMVFCLITAFSYYNRPIINPNEEYENMAQILQENNMHESYATFWHANLLTEISNGSEEVWHCEIQNDQFMIQNVRPWLQKKEHGLRTPEGKCFILLSKEECDELAFTKKQKKSHVLYQSDQFVLYGFADYEELAEYISQPLR
;
A
#
# COMPACT_ATOMS: atom_id res chain seq x y z
N MET A 1 -4.52 38.92 13.73
CA MET A 1 -3.41 38.68 12.78
C MET A 1 -3.81 39.35 11.47
N GLY A 2 -3.01 40.30 10.93
CA GLY A 2 -3.40 41.06 9.73
C GLY A 2 -3.57 40.16 8.52
N THR A 3 -4.48 40.54 7.62
CA THR A 3 -4.83 39.74 6.40
C THR A 3 -3.62 39.35 5.56
N ASN A 4 -2.61 40.21 5.48
CA ASN A 4 -1.37 39.94 4.76
C ASN A 4 -0.55 38.79 5.39
N LYS A 5 -0.41 38.76 6.71
CA LYS A 5 0.35 37.71 7.41
C LYS A 5 -0.27 36.30 7.20
N LYS A 6 -1.61 36.22 7.15
CA LYS A 6 -2.32 34.97 6.88
C LYS A 6 -2.06 34.47 5.45
N LYS A 7 -2.04 35.38 4.46
CA LYS A 7 -1.72 35.02 3.06
C LYS A 7 -0.29 34.50 2.94
N TYR A 8 0.70 35.16 3.54
CA TYR A 8 2.11 34.71 3.50
C TYR A 8 2.28 33.33 4.10
N LEU A 9 1.64 33.00 5.23
CA LEU A 9 1.72 31.65 5.83
C LEU A 9 1.08 30.59 4.93
N THR A 10 -0.01 30.91 4.24
CA THR A 10 -0.62 30.00 3.27
C THR A 10 0.30 29.75 2.08
N TYR A 11 0.93 30.79 1.53
CA TYR A 11 1.90 30.62 0.44
C TYR A 11 3.13 29.80 0.86
N LEU A 12 3.64 30.04 2.07
CA LEU A 12 4.75 29.26 2.63
C LEU A 12 4.36 27.78 2.80
N ALA A 13 3.14 27.48 3.23
CA ALA A 13 2.66 26.12 3.36
C ALA A 13 2.52 25.41 2.01
N TRP A 14 2.04 26.11 0.98
CA TRP A 14 2.01 25.58 -0.39
C TRP A 14 3.41 25.39 -0.97
N PHE A 15 4.33 26.30 -0.71
CA PHE A 15 5.73 26.15 -1.10
C PHE A 15 6.36 24.91 -0.47
N GLY A 16 6.12 24.68 0.84
CA GLY A 16 6.57 23.47 1.54
C GLY A 16 6.00 22.19 0.93
N PHE A 17 4.72 22.20 0.54
CA PHE A 17 4.10 21.07 -0.14
C PHE A 17 4.76 20.78 -1.51
N VAL A 18 4.93 21.81 -2.33
CA VAL A 18 5.59 21.66 -3.63
C VAL A 18 7.02 21.16 -3.46
N LEU A 19 7.75 21.69 -2.48
CA LEU A 19 9.12 21.26 -2.19
C LEU A 19 9.17 19.78 -1.78
N ALA A 20 8.29 19.33 -0.87
CA ALA A 20 8.20 17.93 -0.47
C ALA A 20 7.87 17.02 -1.66
N PHE A 21 6.93 17.45 -2.51
CA PHE A 21 6.56 16.71 -3.72
C PHE A 21 7.73 16.59 -4.71
N LEU A 22 8.47 17.67 -4.94
CA LEU A 22 9.64 17.67 -5.83
C LEU A 22 10.78 16.81 -5.28
N MET A 23 11.00 16.82 -3.95
CA MET A 23 11.99 15.95 -3.31
C MET A 23 11.62 14.47 -3.49
N LEU A 24 10.35 14.11 -3.29
CA LEU A 24 9.88 12.75 -3.53
C LEU A 24 9.97 12.36 -5.00
N ALA A 25 9.52 13.23 -5.92
CA ALA A 25 9.59 12.96 -7.36
C ALA A 25 11.03 12.72 -7.82
N ARG A 26 11.98 13.55 -7.35
CA ARG A 26 13.40 13.34 -7.59
C ARG A 26 13.88 12.00 -7.03
N TYR A 27 13.53 11.69 -5.77
CA TYR A 27 13.91 10.43 -5.14
C TYR A 27 13.42 9.22 -5.95
N LEU A 28 12.14 9.20 -6.33
CA LEU A 28 11.59 8.13 -7.15
C LEU A 28 12.29 8.02 -8.50
N SER A 29 12.59 9.15 -9.15
CA SER A 29 13.26 9.15 -10.47
C SER A 29 14.69 8.59 -10.47
N PHE A 30 15.37 8.56 -9.32
CA PHE A 30 16.76 8.10 -9.25
C PHE A 30 16.96 6.86 -8.37
N HIS A 31 15.98 6.51 -7.52
CA HIS A 31 16.20 5.53 -6.46
C HIS A 31 15.03 4.58 -6.23
N VAL A 32 13.94 4.65 -7.03
CA VAL A 32 12.78 3.77 -6.80
C VAL A 32 13.16 2.30 -6.94
N GLU A 33 14.08 1.95 -7.80
CA GLU A 33 14.55 0.58 -8.01
C GLU A 33 15.20 -0.02 -6.76
N ALA A 34 15.89 0.81 -5.97
CA ALA A 34 16.49 0.36 -4.71
C ALA A 34 15.45 0.00 -3.62
N GLU A 35 14.21 0.39 -3.80
CA GLU A 35 13.11 0.09 -2.87
C GLU A 35 12.20 -1.05 -3.39
N LEU A 36 12.52 -1.64 -4.56
CA LEU A 36 11.73 -2.71 -5.15
C LEU A 36 12.08 -4.07 -4.54
N ASP A 37 11.05 -4.89 -4.43
CA ASP A 37 11.13 -6.31 -4.16
C ASP A 37 10.14 -7.07 -5.05
N ALA A 38 10.03 -8.38 -4.88
CA ALA A 38 9.14 -9.24 -5.64
C ALA A 38 7.65 -8.85 -5.53
N ASP A 39 7.20 -8.42 -4.34
CA ASP A 39 5.81 -8.02 -4.11
C ASP A 39 5.47 -6.76 -4.91
N LEU A 40 6.32 -5.73 -4.83
CA LEU A 40 6.11 -4.47 -5.56
C LEU A 40 6.29 -4.65 -7.07
N ALA A 41 7.28 -5.42 -7.49
CA ALA A 41 7.50 -5.73 -8.91
C ALA A 41 6.30 -6.46 -9.52
N SER A 42 5.68 -7.38 -8.77
CA SER A 42 4.48 -8.09 -9.23
C SER A 42 3.31 -7.16 -9.59
N ASP A 43 3.22 -5.98 -8.98
CA ASP A 43 2.19 -4.98 -9.27
C ASP A 43 2.36 -4.37 -10.66
N LEU A 44 3.60 -4.13 -11.08
CA LEU A 44 3.87 -3.57 -12.41
C LEU A 44 3.79 -4.62 -13.50
N VAL A 45 4.32 -5.83 -13.27
CA VAL A 45 4.17 -6.97 -14.18
C VAL A 45 2.68 -7.31 -14.39
N PHE A 46 1.88 -7.27 -13.33
CA PHE A 46 0.42 -7.42 -13.45
C PHE A 46 -0.22 -6.28 -14.26
N ALA A 47 0.22 -5.04 -14.08
CA ALA A 47 -0.33 -3.91 -14.82
C ALA A 47 0.01 -3.98 -16.31
N GLU A 48 1.19 -4.46 -16.65
CA GLU A 48 1.58 -4.75 -18.05
C GLU A 48 0.66 -5.80 -18.65
N TYR A 49 0.47 -6.93 -17.98
CA TYR A 49 -0.44 -7.99 -18.43
C TYR A 49 -1.90 -7.50 -18.59
N VAL A 50 -2.37 -6.64 -17.69
CA VAL A 50 -3.68 -5.96 -17.83
C VAL A 50 -3.74 -5.10 -19.09
N SER A 51 -2.64 -4.43 -19.46
CA SER A 51 -2.57 -3.60 -20.67
C SER A 51 -2.61 -4.43 -21.94
N GLU A 52 -1.94 -5.57 -21.97
CA GLU A 52 -1.95 -6.52 -23.10
C GLU A 52 -3.33 -7.13 -23.30
N GLU A 53 -3.92 -7.69 -22.24
CA GLU A 53 -5.23 -8.33 -22.25
C GLU A 53 -6.40 -7.33 -22.42
N LYS A 54 -6.17 -6.03 -22.26
CA LYS A 54 -7.19 -4.96 -22.27
C LYS A 54 -8.36 -5.26 -21.33
N ASN A 55 -8.06 -5.94 -20.25
CA ASN A 55 -9.01 -6.38 -19.24
C ASN A 55 -8.48 -6.01 -17.84
N PRO A 56 -9.18 -5.15 -17.08
CA PRO A 56 -8.72 -4.70 -15.77
C PRO A 56 -8.62 -5.82 -14.72
N VAL A 57 -9.27 -6.96 -14.97
CA VAL A 57 -9.24 -8.15 -14.09
C VAL A 57 -9.14 -9.40 -14.97
N PRO A 58 -7.96 -9.72 -15.53
CA PRO A 58 -7.78 -10.85 -16.43
C PRO A 58 -7.86 -12.18 -15.69
N THR A 59 -8.47 -13.19 -16.32
CA THR A 59 -8.57 -14.57 -15.78
C THR A 59 -7.29 -15.37 -15.94
N GLY A 60 -6.38 -14.90 -16.78
CA GLY A 60 -5.08 -15.52 -17.03
C GLY A 60 -4.00 -15.18 -15.99
N TRP A 61 -4.34 -14.40 -14.95
CA TRP A 61 -3.42 -14.09 -13.85
C TRP A 61 -3.69 -14.97 -12.63
N CYS A 62 -2.65 -15.37 -11.93
CA CYS A 62 -2.72 -16.02 -10.63
C CYS A 62 -2.65 -14.94 -9.53
N TYR A 63 -3.79 -14.62 -8.94
CA TYR A 63 -3.90 -13.59 -7.90
C TYR A 63 -3.36 -14.10 -6.55
N SER A 64 -2.97 -13.16 -5.69
CA SER A 64 -2.70 -13.43 -4.27
C SER A 64 -4.02 -13.63 -3.50
N THR A 65 -4.16 -13.01 -2.34
CA THR A 65 -5.36 -13.13 -1.49
C THR A 65 -6.54 -12.26 -1.92
N ASP A 66 -6.29 -11.24 -2.73
CA ASP A 66 -7.28 -10.24 -3.13
C ASP A 66 -7.44 -10.22 -4.66
N LEU A 67 -8.69 -10.16 -5.12
CA LEU A 67 -8.97 -9.85 -6.51
C LEU A 67 -8.78 -8.35 -6.73
N ARG A 68 -7.79 -7.96 -7.51
CA ARG A 68 -7.37 -6.56 -7.71
C ARG A 68 -8.34 -5.80 -8.62
N VAL A 69 -9.54 -5.46 -8.12
CA VAL A 69 -10.57 -4.73 -8.89
C VAL A 69 -10.34 -3.23 -8.88
N LEU A 70 -10.19 -2.64 -7.67
CA LEU A 70 -9.94 -1.21 -7.48
C LEU A 70 -8.52 -1.05 -6.90
N ASN A 71 -7.51 -1.20 -7.72
CA ASN A 71 -6.13 -1.18 -7.30
C ASN A 71 -5.25 -0.39 -8.29
N THR A 72 -3.95 -0.38 -8.05
CA THR A 72 -2.91 0.40 -8.77
C THR A 72 -2.87 0.12 -10.26
N GLN A 73 -3.19 -1.11 -10.73
CA GLN A 73 -3.22 -1.44 -12.15
C GLN A 73 -4.15 -0.53 -12.97
N LEU A 74 -5.20 0.05 -12.37
CA LEU A 74 -6.08 1.00 -13.07
C LEU A 74 -5.36 2.29 -13.45
N ILE A 75 -4.22 2.59 -12.81
CA ILE A 75 -3.38 3.75 -13.09
C ILE A 75 -2.15 3.33 -13.91
N PHE A 76 -1.50 2.22 -13.55
CA PHE A 76 -0.27 1.77 -14.22
C PHE A 76 -0.55 1.20 -15.62
N ALA A 77 -1.58 0.38 -15.82
CA ALA A 77 -1.83 -0.26 -17.10
C ALA A 77 -2.06 0.73 -18.26
N PRO A 78 -2.82 1.84 -18.11
CA PRO A 78 -2.91 2.84 -19.17
C PRO A 78 -1.61 3.51 -19.53
N LEU A 79 -0.61 3.56 -18.63
CA LEU A 79 0.69 4.18 -18.91
C LEU A 79 1.53 3.35 -19.88
N PHE A 80 1.35 2.02 -19.94
CA PHE A 80 2.02 1.16 -20.91
C PHE A 80 1.66 1.48 -22.37
N TYR A 81 0.51 2.11 -22.63
CA TYR A 81 0.18 2.63 -23.97
C TYR A 81 0.89 3.93 -24.35
N LEU A 82 1.49 4.63 -23.35
CA LEU A 82 2.08 5.95 -23.51
C LEU A 82 3.59 5.97 -23.29
N ILE A 83 4.10 5.07 -22.46
CA ILE A 83 5.48 5.04 -21.98
C ILE A 83 6.01 3.61 -22.18
N GLN A 84 7.18 3.47 -22.78
CA GLN A 84 7.82 2.16 -22.99
C GLN A 84 8.77 1.78 -21.84
N ASN A 85 9.32 2.76 -21.14
CA ASN A 85 10.26 2.55 -20.05
C ASN A 85 9.52 2.26 -18.75
N TRP A 86 9.71 1.06 -18.19
CA TRP A 86 9.01 0.58 -16.99
C TRP A 86 9.38 1.38 -15.74
N HIS A 87 10.64 1.78 -15.60
CA HIS A 87 11.07 2.68 -14.53
C HIS A 87 10.24 3.99 -14.55
N MET A 88 10.09 4.61 -15.72
CA MET A 88 9.28 5.82 -15.86
C MET A 88 7.80 5.56 -15.59
N ILE A 89 7.26 4.40 -15.99
CA ILE A 89 5.89 4.00 -15.65
C ILE A 89 5.74 3.90 -14.13
N ARG A 90 6.69 3.26 -13.43
CA ARG A 90 6.72 3.16 -11.97
C ARG A 90 6.69 4.54 -11.32
N VAL A 91 7.58 5.44 -11.70
CA VAL A 91 7.68 6.80 -11.16
C VAL A 91 6.39 7.59 -11.38
N VAL A 92 5.93 7.68 -12.62
CA VAL A 92 4.74 8.46 -13.00
C VAL A 92 3.48 7.87 -12.35
N GLY A 93 3.32 6.54 -12.42
CA GLY A 93 2.17 5.85 -11.83
C GLY A 93 2.09 6.02 -10.31
N THR A 94 3.22 5.90 -9.59
CA THR A 94 3.29 6.15 -8.15
C THR A 94 2.90 7.59 -7.80
N LEU A 95 3.43 8.58 -8.52
CA LEU A 95 3.08 9.98 -8.30
C LEU A 95 1.60 10.26 -8.59
N LEU A 96 1.01 9.63 -9.61
CA LEU A 96 -0.42 9.74 -9.90
C LEU A 96 -1.28 9.09 -8.80
N CYS A 97 -0.91 7.91 -8.31
CA CYS A 97 -1.59 7.25 -7.19
C CYS A 97 -1.58 8.13 -5.93
N LEU A 98 -0.43 8.74 -5.60
CA LEU A 98 -0.31 9.68 -4.48
C LEU A 98 -1.14 10.95 -4.71
N ALA A 99 -1.15 11.50 -5.91
CA ALA A 99 -1.98 12.66 -6.25
C ALA A 99 -3.47 12.37 -6.10
N ILE A 100 -3.95 11.18 -6.52
CA ILE A 100 -5.33 10.73 -6.34
C ILE A 100 -5.65 10.55 -4.84
N MET A 101 -4.74 9.97 -4.07
CA MET A 101 -4.89 9.82 -2.62
C MET A 101 -5.01 11.20 -1.92
N ILE A 102 -4.12 12.14 -2.23
CA ILE A 102 -4.18 13.52 -1.69
C ILE A 102 -5.45 14.25 -2.16
N GLY A 103 -5.87 14.04 -3.41
CA GLY A 103 -7.13 14.57 -3.94
C GLY A 103 -8.36 14.02 -3.21
N SER A 104 -8.35 12.71 -2.87
CA SER A 104 -9.41 12.10 -2.06
C SER A 104 -9.47 12.66 -0.64
N TYR A 105 -8.29 12.92 -0.05
CA TYR A 105 -8.22 13.66 1.22
C TYR A 105 -8.74 15.09 1.09
N ALA A 106 -8.46 15.79 -0.01
CA ALA A 106 -9.01 17.13 -0.25
C ALA A 106 -10.55 17.12 -0.25
N TRP A 107 -11.17 16.09 -0.88
CA TRP A 107 -12.61 15.89 -0.83
C TRP A 107 -13.13 15.68 0.60
N LEU A 108 -12.46 14.84 1.39
CA LEU A 108 -12.78 14.64 2.81
C LEU A 108 -12.63 15.94 3.60
N ALA A 109 -11.50 16.64 3.47
CA ALA A 109 -11.18 17.88 4.17
C ALA A 109 -12.19 19.01 3.86
N TYR A 110 -12.60 19.12 2.60
CA TYR A 110 -13.65 20.05 2.17
C TYR A 110 -14.99 19.77 2.90
N ASN A 111 -15.40 18.50 2.95
CA ASN A 111 -16.66 18.13 3.62
C ASN A 111 -16.57 18.20 5.15
N LEU A 112 -15.38 18.07 5.74
CA LEU A 112 -15.11 18.30 7.16
C LEU A 112 -15.02 19.78 7.52
N GLU A 113 -14.89 20.67 6.52
CA GLU A 113 -14.66 22.12 6.71
C GLU A 113 -13.40 22.39 7.56
N VAL A 114 -12.32 21.62 7.28
CA VAL A 114 -11.04 21.79 7.96
C VAL A 114 -10.08 22.64 7.14
N SER A 115 -9.22 23.39 7.86
CA SER A 115 -8.18 24.25 7.30
C SER A 115 -6.83 23.53 7.27
N TYR A 116 -5.76 24.23 6.86
CA TYR A 116 -4.37 23.75 6.86
C TYR A 116 -4.09 22.61 5.86
N PHE A 117 -4.89 22.49 4.79
CA PHE A 117 -4.73 21.45 3.78
C PHE A 117 -3.27 21.27 3.30
N PRO A 118 -2.48 22.31 2.92
CA PRO A 118 -1.12 22.12 2.44
C PRO A 118 -0.19 21.47 3.47
N VAL A 119 -0.35 21.81 4.77
CA VAL A 119 0.43 21.19 5.86
C VAL A 119 0.07 19.71 6.00
N MET A 120 -1.22 19.40 5.95
CA MET A 120 -1.70 18.01 6.01
C MET A 120 -1.24 17.21 4.79
N ALA A 121 -1.20 17.84 3.60
CA ALA A 121 -0.72 17.21 2.38
C ALA A 121 0.78 16.86 2.45
N VAL A 122 1.60 17.68 3.13
CA VAL A 122 3.02 17.37 3.38
C VAL A 122 3.19 16.14 4.26
N LEU A 123 2.30 15.90 5.25
CA LEU A 123 2.34 14.70 6.08
C LEU A 123 2.19 13.42 5.24
N PHE A 124 1.40 13.45 4.15
CA PHE A 124 1.29 12.31 3.23
C PHE A 124 2.54 12.06 2.39
N LEU A 125 3.40 13.06 2.23
CA LEU A 125 4.66 12.95 1.48
C LEU A 125 5.87 12.74 2.39
N CYS A 126 5.65 12.71 3.72
CA CYS A 126 6.70 12.54 4.70
C CYS A 126 7.06 11.04 4.85
N PRO A 127 8.34 10.65 4.75
CA PRO A 127 8.80 9.28 4.98
C PRO A 127 8.78 8.95 6.48
N LEU A 128 7.58 8.72 7.03
CA LEU A 128 7.35 8.51 8.47
C LEU A 128 7.95 7.20 8.98
N SER A 129 7.78 6.11 8.23
CA SER A 129 8.25 4.78 8.60
C SER A 129 8.72 4.02 7.38
N LYS A 130 9.51 2.96 7.60
CA LYS A 130 9.98 2.04 6.56
C LYS A 130 8.81 1.45 5.78
N GLU A 131 7.79 0.96 6.48
CA GLU A 131 6.59 0.40 5.86
C GLU A 131 5.82 1.43 5.01
N TYR A 132 5.71 2.67 5.50
CA TYR A 132 5.02 3.74 4.78
C TYR A 132 5.76 4.11 3.49
N ILE A 133 7.09 4.18 3.55
CA ILE A 133 7.93 4.42 2.37
C ILE A 133 7.71 3.31 1.35
N TYR A 134 7.84 2.07 1.79
CA TYR A 134 7.74 0.89 0.95
C TYR A 134 6.38 0.78 0.23
N VAL A 135 5.25 0.69 0.95
CA VAL A 135 3.96 0.39 0.33
C VAL A 135 3.11 1.59 -0.05
N VAL A 136 3.50 2.83 0.34
CA VAL A 136 2.75 4.05 -0.02
C VAL A 136 3.56 4.96 -0.92
N LEU A 137 4.79 5.34 -0.52
CA LEU A 137 5.56 6.35 -1.25
C LEU A 137 6.30 5.78 -2.47
N CYS A 138 6.77 4.54 -2.41
CA CYS A 138 7.52 3.90 -3.51
C CYS A 138 6.66 2.89 -4.28
N GLY A 139 5.94 2.01 -3.59
CA GLY A 139 5.14 0.97 -4.22
C GLY A 139 3.72 1.39 -4.60
N ALA A 140 3.18 2.45 -3.97
CA ALA A 140 1.78 2.88 -4.10
C ALA A 140 0.72 1.82 -3.75
N ALA A 141 1.10 0.60 -3.36
CA ALA A 141 0.23 -0.56 -3.17
C ALA A 141 -0.92 -0.33 -2.16
N TYR A 142 -0.72 0.55 -1.15
CA TYR A 142 -1.73 0.87 -0.15
C TYR A 142 -2.51 2.16 -0.46
N THR A 143 -2.11 2.94 -1.47
CA THR A 143 -2.81 4.18 -1.84
C THR A 143 -4.27 3.95 -2.25
N PRO A 144 -4.67 2.83 -2.93
CA PRO A 144 -6.07 2.58 -3.24
C PRO A 144 -6.94 2.40 -1.99
N HIS A 145 -6.45 1.68 -0.98
CA HIS A 145 -7.20 1.45 0.27
C HIS A 145 -7.47 2.75 1.02
N ILE A 146 -6.46 3.61 1.11
CA ILE A 146 -6.57 4.93 1.73
C ILE A 146 -7.51 5.84 0.93
N THR A 147 -7.35 5.86 -0.40
CA THR A 147 -8.18 6.63 -1.32
C THR A 147 -9.67 6.27 -1.19
N ILE A 148 -10.00 4.98 -1.23
CA ILE A 148 -11.37 4.48 -1.10
C ILE A 148 -11.96 4.92 0.25
N SER A 149 -11.20 4.82 1.35
CA SER A 149 -11.70 5.21 2.67
C SER A 149 -11.97 6.72 2.76
N PHE A 150 -11.09 7.58 2.23
CA PHE A 150 -11.29 9.02 2.20
C PHE A 150 -12.46 9.44 1.31
N LEU A 151 -12.58 8.86 0.11
CA LEU A 151 -13.70 9.11 -0.79
C LEU A 151 -15.02 8.67 -0.17
N THR A 152 -15.05 7.48 0.42
CA THR A 152 -16.25 6.91 1.04
C THR A 152 -16.72 7.81 2.18
N VAL A 153 -15.87 8.09 3.18
CA VAL A 153 -16.26 8.93 4.32
C VAL A 153 -16.56 10.36 3.90
N GLY A 154 -15.75 10.95 3.01
CA GLY A 154 -16.02 12.29 2.46
C GLY A 154 -17.39 12.38 1.75
N THR A 155 -17.76 11.33 1.00
CA THR A 155 -19.04 11.26 0.31
C THR A 155 -20.22 11.06 1.27
N PHE A 156 -20.04 10.27 2.34
CA PHE A 156 -21.05 10.20 3.42
C PHE A 156 -21.30 11.56 4.05
N LEU A 157 -20.25 12.31 4.37
CA LEU A 157 -20.36 13.63 4.98
C LEU A 157 -21.06 14.63 4.03
N TYR A 158 -20.76 14.54 2.73
CA TYR A 158 -21.45 15.32 1.70
C TYR A 158 -22.94 14.99 1.65
N LEU A 159 -23.29 13.71 1.48
CA LEU A 159 -24.68 13.27 1.37
C LEU A 159 -25.47 13.48 2.67
N TRP A 160 -24.81 13.46 3.83
CA TRP A 160 -25.46 13.78 5.10
C TRP A 160 -26.08 15.18 5.09
N LYS A 161 -25.35 16.15 4.55
CA LYS A 161 -25.75 17.57 4.51
C LYS A 161 -26.76 17.88 3.39
N HIS A 162 -26.76 17.11 2.30
CA HIS A 162 -27.51 17.40 1.08
C HIS A 162 -28.72 16.47 0.91
N SER A 163 -29.78 16.96 0.24
CA SER A 163 -30.97 16.15 -0.04
C SER A 163 -30.72 15.16 -1.17
N ILE A 164 -30.99 13.88 -0.96
CA ILE A 164 -30.90 12.82 -1.98
C ILE A 164 -31.93 13.01 -3.12
N ARG A 165 -32.96 13.85 -2.94
CA ARG A 165 -33.99 14.10 -3.97
C ARG A 165 -33.44 14.82 -5.20
N GLU A 166 -32.34 15.57 -5.05
CA GLU A 166 -31.67 16.26 -6.16
C GLU A 166 -30.96 15.27 -7.08
N LYS A 167 -31.08 15.45 -8.40
CA LYS A 167 -30.47 14.58 -9.42
C LYS A 167 -28.94 14.43 -9.20
N LYS A 168 -28.24 15.52 -8.93
CA LYS A 168 -26.78 15.51 -8.65
C LYS A 168 -26.43 14.59 -7.47
N ASN A 169 -27.19 14.67 -6.38
CA ASN A 169 -26.91 13.92 -5.16
C ASN A 169 -27.26 12.44 -5.31
N ARG A 170 -28.22 12.08 -6.19
CA ARG A 170 -28.48 10.69 -6.58
C ARG A 170 -27.31 10.09 -7.39
N ILE A 171 -26.68 10.87 -8.26
CA ILE A 171 -25.48 10.42 -8.99
C ILE A 171 -24.33 10.18 -8.02
N ILE A 172 -24.14 11.05 -7.02
CA ILE A 172 -23.11 10.89 -5.98
C ILE A 172 -23.40 9.68 -5.08
N LEU A 173 -24.68 9.41 -4.77
CA LEU A 173 -25.06 8.19 -4.05
C LEU A 173 -24.77 6.94 -4.89
N LEU A 174 -25.14 6.94 -6.17
CA LEU A 174 -24.84 5.83 -7.07
C LEU A 174 -23.32 5.58 -7.16
N PHE A 175 -22.52 6.65 -7.25
CA PHE A 175 -21.06 6.54 -7.20
C PHE A 175 -20.57 5.88 -5.90
N LEU A 176 -21.11 6.28 -4.74
CA LEU A 176 -20.78 5.67 -3.45
C LEU A 176 -21.12 4.17 -3.43
N GLU A 177 -22.29 3.80 -3.93
CA GLU A 177 -22.74 2.40 -3.96
C GLU A 177 -21.89 1.55 -4.91
N LEU A 178 -21.56 2.06 -6.11
CA LEU A 178 -20.65 1.39 -7.04
C LEU A 178 -19.22 1.27 -6.48
N LEU A 179 -18.72 2.32 -5.84
CA LEU A 179 -17.41 2.28 -5.16
C LEU A 179 -17.42 1.23 -4.05
N SER A 180 -18.50 1.17 -3.26
CA SER A 180 -18.65 0.20 -2.17
C SER A 180 -18.73 -1.24 -2.69
N PHE A 181 -19.50 -1.47 -3.76
CA PHE A 181 -19.57 -2.77 -4.43
C PHE A 181 -18.21 -3.21 -4.96
N GLY A 182 -17.49 -2.34 -5.69
CA GLY A 182 -16.15 -2.61 -6.21
C GLY A 182 -15.14 -2.88 -5.11
N ALA A 183 -15.21 -2.14 -3.98
CA ALA A 183 -14.38 -2.34 -2.81
C ALA A 183 -14.62 -3.71 -2.15
N GLY A 184 -15.89 -4.13 -2.06
CA GLY A 184 -16.25 -5.48 -1.57
C GLY A 184 -15.87 -6.58 -2.55
N LEU A 185 -15.97 -6.32 -3.85
CA LEU A 185 -15.56 -7.25 -4.90
C LEU A 185 -14.05 -7.52 -4.89
N ALA A 186 -13.23 -6.56 -4.42
CA ALA A 186 -11.80 -6.76 -4.21
C ALA A 186 -11.49 -7.71 -3.04
N GLY A 187 -12.42 -7.90 -2.09
CA GLY A 187 -12.23 -8.77 -0.92
C GLY A 187 -12.77 -8.14 0.36
N TYR A 188 -12.42 -8.71 1.51
CA TYR A 188 -12.97 -8.27 2.81
C TYR A 188 -12.16 -7.13 3.46
N ARG A 189 -10.97 -6.79 2.95
CA ARG A 189 -10.08 -5.77 3.56
C ARG A 189 -10.78 -4.43 3.75
N GLN A 190 -11.49 -3.94 2.72
CA GLN A 190 -12.20 -2.66 2.81
C GLN A 190 -13.42 -2.70 3.76
N LEU A 191 -14.04 -3.85 3.95
CA LEU A 191 -15.07 -4.02 4.97
C LEU A 191 -14.51 -3.70 6.36
N LEU A 192 -13.32 -4.23 6.67
CA LEU A 192 -12.64 -4.03 7.96
C LEU A 192 -12.07 -2.63 8.12
N VAL A 193 -11.46 -2.07 7.06
CA VAL A 193 -10.82 -0.75 7.10
C VAL A 193 -11.85 0.39 7.14
N CYS A 194 -12.96 0.28 6.40
CA CYS A 194 -13.85 1.41 6.16
C CYS A 194 -15.29 1.17 6.63
N TYR A 195 -15.96 0.16 6.08
CA TYR A 195 -17.43 0.07 6.21
C TYR A 195 -17.91 -0.36 7.60
N ILE A 196 -17.28 -1.36 8.21
CA ILE A 196 -17.64 -1.84 9.56
C ILE A 196 -17.34 -0.77 10.62
N PRO A 197 -16.13 -0.16 10.70
CA PRO A 197 -15.88 0.92 11.65
C PRO A 197 -16.82 2.12 11.46
N PHE A 198 -17.15 2.46 10.21
CA PHE A 198 -18.07 3.56 9.92
C PHE A 198 -19.49 3.22 10.37
N MET A 199 -19.96 2.00 10.12
CA MET A 199 -21.27 1.56 10.57
C MET A 199 -21.39 1.55 12.10
N ILE A 200 -20.35 1.05 12.81
CA ILE A 200 -20.28 1.09 14.29
C ILE A 200 -20.39 2.55 14.76
N THR A 201 -19.62 3.45 14.17
CA THR A 201 -19.61 4.87 14.50
C THR A 201 -21.01 5.50 14.36
N VAL A 202 -21.62 5.30 13.22
CA VAL A 202 -22.96 5.86 12.95
C VAL A 202 -24.02 5.25 13.85
N GLY A 203 -23.90 3.96 14.13
CA GLY A 203 -24.76 3.25 15.08
C GLY A 203 -24.68 3.85 16.49
N LEU A 204 -23.46 4.14 16.98
CA LEU A 204 -23.26 4.80 18.27
C LEU A 204 -23.93 6.19 18.29
N PHE A 205 -23.73 7.02 17.27
CA PHE A 205 -24.37 8.34 17.21
C PHE A 205 -25.90 8.26 17.19
N TRP A 206 -26.45 7.28 16.49
CA TRP A 206 -27.89 7.05 16.47
C TRP A 206 -28.41 6.55 17.82
N MET A 207 -27.72 5.62 18.47
CA MET A 207 -28.10 5.10 19.80
C MET A 207 -28.18 6.22 20.86
N PHE A 208 -27.23 7.14 20.86
CA PHE A 208 -27.23 8.28 21.79
C PHE A 208 -28.21 9.40 21.41
N SER A 209 -28.78 9.38 20.20
CA SER A 209 -29.72 10.39 19.70
C SER A 209 -30.79 9.78 18.77
N PRO A 210 -31.59 8.81 19.23
CA PRO A 210 -32.46 8.00 18.35
C PRO A 210 -33.59 8.78 17.67
N LYS A 211 -33.98 9.94 18.23
CA LYS A 211 -35.01 10.83 17.64
C LYS A 211 -34.47 11.74 16.53
N ASN A 212 -33.16 11.77 16.31
CA ASN A 212 -32.55 12.66 15.32
C ASN A 212 -32.62 12.05 13.92
N LYS A 213 -33.49 12.60 13.07
CA LYS A 213 -33.69 12.16 11.68
C LYS A 213 -32.41 12.26 10.82
N GLU A 214 -31.48 13.18 11.16
CA GLU A 214 -30.21 13.31 10.45
C GLU A 214 -29.30 12.09 10.67
N TYR A 215 -29.26 11.55 11.90
CA TYR A 215 -28.50 10.33 12.18
C TYR A 215 -29.16 9.10 11.59
N LEU A 216 -30.50 9.03 11.59
CA LEU A 216 -31.19 7.93 10.90
C LEU A 216 -30.89 7.94 9.39
N LYS A 217 -30.86 9.11 8.74
CA LYS A 217 -30.44 9.23 7.34
C LYS A 217 -29.02 8.71 7.14
N LEU A 218 -28.08 9.05 8.04
CA LEU A 218 -26.70 8.62 7.94
C LEU A 218 -26.58 7.10 8.16
N VAL A 219 -27.35 6.52 9.08
CA VAL A 219 -27.43 5.05 9.27
C VAL A 219 -27.92 4.37 7.98
N MET A 220 -28.97 4.89 7.36
CA MET A 220 -29.48 4.32 6.10
C MET A 220 -28.45 4.39 4.97
N LEU A 221 -27.72 5.49 4.83
CA LEU A 221 -26.65 5.64 3.86
C LEU A 221 -25.48 4.66 4.14
N ALA A 222 -25.04 4.57 5.39
CA ALA A 222 -23.98 3.65 5.79
C ALA A 222 -24.40 2.18 5.58
N MET A 223 -25.65 1.85 5.88
CA MET A 223 -26.22 0.52 5.68
C MET A 223 -26.29 0.16 4.19
N SER A 224 -26.75 1.08 3.31
CA SER A 224 -26.80 0.81 1.87
C SER A 224 -25.39 0.54 1.30
N ALA A 225 -24.41 1.35 1.66
CA ALA A 225 -23.03 1.16 1.21
C ALA A 225 -22.41 -0.13 1.79
N LEU A 226 -22.66 -0.45 3.06
CA LEU A 226 -22.22 -1.72 3.67
C LEU A 226 -22.86 -2.92 2.96
N ILE A 227 -24.14 -2.87 2.66
CA ILE A 227 -24.84 -3.92 1.90
C ILE A 227 -24.21 -4.06 0.52
N CYS A 228 -23.95 -2.97 -0.21
CA CYS A 228 -23.28 -3.02 -1.51
C CYS A 228 -21.89 -3.66 -1.40
N ALA A 229 -21.10 -3.30 -0.38
CA ALA A 229 -19.80 -3.90 -0.15
C ALA A 229 -19.92 -5.40 0.22
N MET A 230 -20.90 -5.79 1.04
CA MET A 230 -21.16 -7.20 1.37
C MET A 230 -21.61 -7.99 0.14
N VAL A 231 -22.46 -7.42 -0.72
CA VAL A 231 -22.86 -8.05 -1.99
C VAL A 231 -21.66 -8.20 -2.90
N GLY A 232 -20.80 -7.19 -3.03
CA GLY A 232 -19.53 -7.31 -3.78
C GLY A 232 -18.65 -8.44 -3.25
N ASN A 233 -18.47 -8.54 -1.93
CA ASN A 233 -17.71 -9.62 -1.32
C ASN A 233 -18.37 -10.99 -1.50
N PHE A 234 -19.69 -11.08 -1.44
CA PHE A 234 -20.42 -12.31 -1.72
C PHE A 234 -20.22 -12.76 -3.17
N VAL A 235 -20.29 -11.83 -4.13
CA VAL A 235 -19.99 -12.11 -5.56
C VAL A 235 -18.55 -12.58 -5.72
N ASN A 236 -17.58 -11.93 -5.04
CA ASN A 236 -16.21 -12.39 -5.04
C ASN A 236 -16.11 -13.84 -4.57
N THR A 237 -16.58 -14.14 -3.36
CA THR A 237 -16.40 -15.46 -2.73
C THR A 237 -17.17 -16.58 -3.42
N ARG A 238 -18.34 -16.30 -4.01
CA ARG A 238 -19.21 -17.34 -4.61
C ARG A 238 -19.02 -17.52 -6.11
N TRP A 239 -18.59 -16.49 -6.81
CA TRP A 239 -18.47 -16.50 -8.27
C TRP A 239 -17.05 -16.21 -8.78
N CYS A 240 -16.40 -15.15 -8.28
CA CYS A 240 -15.05 -14.82 -8.76
C CYS A 240 -14.04 -15.88 -8.34
N MET A 241 -14.07 -16.35 -7.10
CA MET A 241 -13.15 -17.38 -6.60
C MET A 241 -13.25 -18.73 -7.33
N THR A 242 -14.35 -19.00 -8.04
CA THR A 242 -14.49 -20.19 -8.88
C THR A 242 -13.93 -20.00 -10.28
N LYS A 243 -13.77 -18.75 -10.73
CA LYS A 243 -13.35 -18.38 -12.08
C LYS A 243 -11.90 -17.89 -12.15
N TYR A 244 -11.46 -17.22 -11.11
CA TYR A 244 -10.11 -16.65 -11.00
C TYR A 244 -9.24 -17.51 -10.08
N ASN A 245 -7.97 -17.61 -10.40
CA ASN A 245 -6.99 -18.24 -9.52
C ASN A 245 -6.64 -17.27 -8.38
N VAL A 246 -7.35 -17.39 -7.26
CA VAL A 246 -7.11 -16.61 -6.05
C VAL A 246 -6.70 -17.55 -4.93
N THR A 247 -5.59 -17.27 -4.25
CA THR A 247 -5.15 -18.10 -3.13
C THR A 247 -5.98 -17.78 -1.89
N ASN A 248 -6.75 -18.76 -1.44
CA ASN A 248 -7.52 -18.66 -0.20
C ASN A 248 -6.63 -19.00 0.99
N TYR A 249 -6.46 -18.04 1.91
CA TYR A 249 -5.97 -18.36 3.24
C TYR A 249 -7.08 -18.96 4.11
N SER A 250 -6.67 -19.80 5.05
CA SER A 250 -7.55 -20.49 5.99
C SER A 250 -8.56 -19.59 6.69
N LEU A 251 -9.64 -20.16 7.19
CA LEU A 251 -10.62 -19.50 8.04
C LEU A 251 -9.91 -18.82 9.21
N ILE A 252 -10.36 -17.59 9.52
CA ILE A 252 -9.87 -16.85 10.69
C ILE A 252 -10.41 -17.51 11.94
N HIS A 253 -9.52 -17.91 12.85
CA HIS A 253 -9.90 -18.51 14.13
C HIS A 253 -9.65 -17.52 15.25
N LEU A 254 -10.52 -17.59 16.28
CA LEU A 254 -10.29 -16.83 17.50
C LEU A 254 -9.12 -17.43 18.28
N LYS A 255 -8.30 -16.56 18.87
CA LYS A 255 -7.20 -16.89 19.77
C LYS A 255 -7.34 -16.15 21.09
N ASP A 256 -6.76 -16.73 22.13
CA ASP A 256 -6.63 -16.08 23.43
C ASP A 256 -5.65 -14.89 23.34
N PHE A 257 -5.87 -13.92 24.22
CA PHE A 257 -4.98 -12.77 24.36
C PHE A 257 -3.56 -13.19 24.75
N SER A 258 -2.57 -12.60 24.10
CA SER A 258 -1.14 -12.77 24.42
C SER A 258 -0.48 -11.40 24.59
N PHE A 259 0.32 -11.23 25.65
CA PHE A 259 1.10 -10.02 25.86
C PHE A 259 2.15 -9.79 24.76
N ASP A 260 2.82 -10.85 24.31
CA ASP A 260 3.83 -10.75 23.22
C ASP A 260 3.19 -10.22 21.93
N ARG A 261 1.99 -10.71 21.62
CA ARG A 261 1.23 -10.26 20.46
C ARG A 261 0.75 -8.81 20.62
N PHE A 262 0.32 -8.43 21.83
CA PHE A 262 -0.03 -7.05 22.13
C PHE A 262 1.18 -6.11 21.96
N GLU A 263 2.32 -6.47 22.51
CA GLU A 263 3.57 -5.71 22.37
C GLU A 263 3.97 -5.57 20.90
N MET A 264 3.95 -6.67 20.14
CA MET A 264 4.24 -6.68 18.70
C MET A 264 3.32 -5.73 17.91
N VAL A 265 2.00 -5.77 18.16
CA VAL A 265 1.03 -4.93 17.46
C VAL A 265 1.20 -3.46 17.82
N ILE A 266 1.39 -3.14 19.10
CA ILE A 266 1.60 -1.77 19.55
C ILE A 266 2.92 -1.20 19.03
N ASN A 267 4.02 -1.95 19.13
CA ASN A 267 5.32 -1.53 18.61
C ASN A 267 5.26 -1.30 17.09
N GLY A 268 4.60 -2.17 16.33
CA GLY A 268 4.39 -1.97 14.91
C GLY A 268 3.56 -0.71 14.59
N TRP A 269 2.55 -0.40 15.41
CA TRP A 269 1.79 0.83 15.23
C TRP A 269 2.60 2.08 15.56
N LEU A 270 3.35 2.07 16.67
CA LEU A 270 4.24 3.18 17.04
C LEU A 270 5.34 3.39 15.97
N SER A 271 5.91 2.32 15.44
CA SER A 271 6.87 2.36 14.33
C SER A 271 6.27 3.03 13.08
N ASN A 272 5.01 2.71 12.72
CA ASN A 272 4.30 3.37 11.63
C ASN A 272 4.09 4.89 11.85
N LEU A 273 4.09 5.34 13.09
CA LEU A 273 4.06 6.76 13.45
C LEU A 273 5.44 7.43 13.46
N GLY A 274 6.49 6.67 13.17
CA GLY A 274 7.87 7.16 13.12
C GLY A 274 8.69 6.90 14.39
N TYR A 275 8.18 6.10 15.34
CA TYR A 275 8.96 5.66 16.51
C TYR A 275 10.11 4.76 16.06
N LYS A 276 11.32 5.06 16.51
CA LYS A 276 12.54 4.32 16.22
C LYS A 276 13.02 3.64 17.49
N SER A 277 12.78 2.33 17.60
CA SER A 277 13.21 1.49 18.73
C SER A 277 14.63 0.92 18.55
N ASP A 278 15.09 0.81 17.31
CA ASP A 278 16.31 0.19 16.85
C ASP A 278 17.51 1.15 16.74
N VAL A 279 17.28 2.44 17.01
CA VAL A 279 18.30 3.50 16.94
C VAL A 279 18.59 4.02 18.36
N ASP A 280 19.88 4.26 18.67
CA ASP A 280 20.25 4.87 19.94
C ASP A 280 19.50 6.20 20.15
N LEU A 281 18.79 6.29 21.26
CA LEU A 281 17.96 7.43 21.60
C LEU A 281 18.74 8.76 21.61
N PHE A 282 20.01 8.72 22.00
CA PHE A 282 20.89 9.92 22.08
C PHE A 282 21.65 10.19 20.78
N SER A 283 21.51 9.37 19.76
CA SER A 283 22.01 9.71 18.42
C SER A 283 21.22 10.87 17.82
N ALA A 284 21.80 11.60 16.88
CA ALA A 284 21.09 12.69 16.18
C ALA A 284 19.82 12.18 15.46
N GLU A 285 19.89 10.99 14.88
CA GLU A 285 18.77 10.36 14.21
C GLU A 285 17.68 9.91 15.20
N GLY A 286 18.06 9.28 16.31
CA GLY A 286 17.15 8.84 17.36
C GLY A 286 16.44 10.02 18.06
N LEU A 287 17.20 11.06 18.44
CA LEU A 287 16.62 12.26 19.05
C LEU A 287 15.63 12.94 18.11
N PHE A 288 16.02 13.20 16.86
CA PHE A 288 15.17 13.90 15.91
C PHE A 288 13.93 13.07 15.53
N GLY A 289 14.10 11.79 15.21
CA GLY A 289 13.01 10.88 14.82
C GLY A 289 12.01 10.69 15.95
N ASN A 290 12.48 10.40 17.18
CA ASN A 290 11.59 10.20 18.31
C ASN A 290 10.97 11.51 18.82
N ALA A 291 11.62 12.67 18.64
CA ALA A 291 10.99 13.96 18.88
C ALA A 291 9.84 14.23 17.91
N PHE A 292 10.02 13.90 16.62
CA PHE A 292 8.97 14.03 15.62
C PHE A 292 7.79 13.10 15.92
N PHE A 293 8.07 11.83 16.21
CA PHE A 293 7.06 10.89 16.69
C PHE A 293 6.28 11.43 17.89
N ALA A 294 6.98 11.93 18.93
CA ALA A 294 6.35 12.47 20.11
C ALA A 294 5.43 13.67 19.79
N ILE A 295 5.84 14.56 18.88
CA ILE A 295 5.00 15.68 18.43
C ILE A 295 3.72 15.17 17.76
N ILE A 296 3.81 14.20 16.86
CA ILE A 296 2.64 13.59 16.20
C ILE A 296 1.74 12.94 17.25
N PHE A 297 2.31 12.08 18.09
CA PHE A 297 1.58 11.32 19.10
C PHE A 297 0.85 12.23 20.10
N LEU A 298 1.55 13.24 20.65
CA LEU A 298 0.97 14.23 21.55
C LEU A 298 -0.10 15.08 20.86
N THR A 299 0.08 15.41 19.58
CA THR A 299 -0.91 16.17 18.81
C THR A 299 -2.19 15.35 18.61
N VAL A 300 -2.09 14.07 18.29
CA VAL A 300 -3.24 13.16 18.17
C VAL A 300 -3.91 12.98 19.53
N GLY A 301 -3.15 12.76 20.60
CA GLY A 301 -3.67 12.69 21.96
C GLY A 301 -4.41 13.96 22.38
N ALA A 302 -3.83 15.12 22.08
CA ALA A 302 -4.48 16.42 22.32
C ALA A 302 -5.77 16.58 21.51
N ALA A 303 -5.82 16.10 20.27
CA ALA A 303 -7.03 16.10 19.44
C ALA A 303 -8.16 15.30 20.09
N ILE A 304 -7.88 14.08 20.53
CA ILE A 304 -8.84 13.17 21.18
C ILE A 304 -9.32 13.80 22.50
N LEU A 305 -8.40 14.26 23.35
CA LEU A 305 -8.73 14.87 24.63
C LEU A 305 -9.52 16.18 24.48
N SER A 306 -9.19 17.02 23.51
CA SER A 306 -9.92 18.24 23.23
C SER A 306 -11.34 17.93 22.74
N ALA A 307 -11.48 17.01 21.80
CA ALA A 307 -12.78 16.56 21.31
C ALA A 307 -13.65 16.00 22.45
N TRP A 308 -13.07 15.22 23.35
CA TRP A 308 -13.76 14.70 24.54
C TRP A 308 -14.24 15.80 25.48
N LYS A 309 -13.34 16.74 25.85
CA LYS A 309 -13.64 17.81 26.82
C LYS A 309 -14.56 18.89 26.26
N ARG A 310 -14.49 19.16 24.95
CA ARG A 310 -15.17 20.29 24.30
C ARG A 310 -16.14 19.84 23.21
N GLN A 311 -16.82 18.71 23.37
CA GLN A 311 -17.73 18.12 22.38
C GLN A 311 -18.72 19.13 21.76
N LYS A 312 -19.23 20.09 22.55
CA LYS A 312 -20.20 21.10 22.10
C LYS A 312 -19.62 22.13 21.13
N GLN A 313 -18.28 22.27 21.07
CA GLN A 313 -17.59 23.22 20.19
C GLN A 313 -17.25 22.64 18.83
N TYR A 314 -17.21 21.29 18.73
CA TYR A 314 -16.92 20.59 17.50
C TYR A 314 -18.17 20.41 16.63
N TYR A 315 -18.03 20.56 15.31
CA TYR A 315 -19.12 20.19 14.41
C TYR A 315 -19.43 18.70 14.50
N LYS A 316 -20.71 18.33 14.40
CA LYS A 316 -21.15 16.92 14.46
C LYS A 316 -20.35 15.99 13.54
N LYS A 317 -20.03 16.45 12.33
CA LYS A 317 -19.27 15.70 11.33
C LYS A 317 -17.79 15.47 11.74
N GLN A 318 -17.19 16.45 12.43
CA GLN A 318 -15.83 16.31 12.95
C GLN A 318 -15.79 15.30 14.10
N MET A 319 -16.77 15.36 15.01
CA MET A 319 -16.93 14.36 16.07
C MET A 319 -17.15 12.97 15.50
N LEU A 320 -17.96 12.83 14.43
CA LEU A 320 -18.19 11.56 13.77
C LEU A 320 -16.88 10.98 13.24
N VAL A 321 -16.02 11.77 12.59
CA VAL A 321 -14.72 11.30 12.08
C VAL A 321 -13.75 10.96 13.21
N MET A 322 -13.75 11.70 14.32
CA MET A 322 -12.96 11.38 15.51
C MET A 322 -13.36 10.00 16.09
N VAL A 323 -14.67 9.76 16.24
CA VAL A 323 -15.18 8.46 16.72
C VAL A 323 -14.91 7.36 15.70
N TYR A 324 -15.03 7.64 14.41
CA TYR A 324 -14.69 6.69 13.35
C TYR A 324 -13.23 6.23 13.42
N PHE A 325 -12.30 7.17 13.61
CA PHE A 325 -10.89 6.83 13.80
C PHE A 325 -10.69 5.89 15.01
N LEU A 326 -11.33 6.17 16.14
CA LEU A 326 -11.25 5.31 17.33
C LEU A 326 -11.88 3.93 17.08
N CYS A 327 -13.05 3.88 16.44
CA CYS A 327 -13.69 2.61 16.09
C CYS A 327 -12.82 1.77 15.15
N MET A 328 -12.19 2.40 14.16
CA MET A 328 -11.28 1.73 13.24
C MET A 328 -10.05 1.17 14.00
N ALA A 329 -9.44 1.96 14.88
CA ALA A 329 -8.33 1.51 15.72
C ALA A 329 -8.73 0.31 16.59
N VAL A 330 -9.91 0.35 17.22
CA VAL A 330 -10.42 -0.76 18.03
C VAL A 330 -10.67 -2.01 17.18
N VAL A 331 -11.29 -1.88 16.00
CA VAL A 331 -11.53 -3.03 15.11
C VAL A 331 -10.22 -3.71 14.72
N PHE A 332 -9.18 -2.95 14.37
CA PHE A 332 -7.88 -3.51 14.03
C PHE A 332 -7.17 -4.14 15.22
N LEU A 333 -7.22 -3.51 16.40
CA LEU A 333 -6.68 -4.10 17.62
C LEU A 333 -7.39 -5.42 17.95
N MET A 334 -8.74 -5.46 17.90
CA MET A 334 -9.49 -6.70 18.14
C MET A 334 -9.11 -7.80 17.12
N LEU A 335 -8.99 -7.45 15.84
CA LEU A 335 -8.60 -8.38 14.80
C LEU A 335 -7.22 -9.03 15.11
N TYR A 336 -6.20 -8.21 15.37
CA TYR A 336 -4.85 -8.74 15.54
C TYR A 336 -4.54 -9.30 16.93
N LEU A 337 -5.28 -8.91 17.97
CA LEU A 337 -5.07 -9.43 19.31
C LEU A 337 -5.82 -10.74 19.59
N PHE A 338 -6.99 -10.93 18.97
CA PHE A 338 -7.90 -12.03 19.30
C PHE A 338 -8.15 -13.01 18.15
N THR A 339 -7.36 -12.92 17.06
CA THR A 339 -7.46 -13.88 15.96
C THR A 339 -6.08 -14.40 15.55
N ASP A 340 -6.05 -15.48 14.76
CA ASP A 340 -4.84 -16.07 14.19
C ASP A 340 -4.37 -15.41 12.90
N VAL A 341 -5.02 -14.31 12.48
CA VAL A 341 -4.62 -13.55 11.27
C VAL A 341 -3.16 -13.16 11.40
N TYR A 342 -2.41 -13.46 10.33
CA TYR A 342 -1.01 -13.06 10.21
C TYR A 342 -0.89 -11.54 10.33
N TYR A 343 0.07 -11.08 11.13
CA TYR A 343 0.29 -9.68 11.40
C TYR A 343 1.58 -9.17 10.76
N GLU A 344 1.46 -8.09 10.04
CA GLU A 344 2.55 -7.22 9.57
C GLU A 344 2.25 -5.78 9.97
N SER A 345 3.26 -5.02 10.37
CA SER A 345 3.09 -3.62 10.80
C SER A 345 2.44 -2.74 9.73
N ARG A 346 2.72 -3.01 8.46
CA ARG A 346 2.10 -2.33 7.30
C ARG A 346 0.58 -2.44 7.26
N TYR A 347 -0.02 -3.48 7.84
CA TYR A 347 -1.48 -3.63 7.85
C TYR A 347 -2.20 -2.57 8.72
N LEU A 348 -1.49 -1.91 9.63
CA LEU A 348 -2.01 -0.80 10.43
C LEU A 348 -1.90 0.56 9.73
N LEU A 349 -1.26 0.67 8.58
CA LEU A 349 -1.10 1.93 7.84
C LEU A 349 -2.44 2.63 7.51
N PRO A 350 -3.53 1.93 7.14
CA PRO A 350 -4.82 2.59 6.95
C PRO A 350 -5.30 3.34 8.20
N VAL A 351 -5.08 2.77 9.41
CA VAL A 351 -5.42 3.44 10.68
C VAL A 351 -4.47 4.61 10.93
N THR A 352 -3.18 4.39 10.72
CA THR A 352 -2.13 5.41 10.93
C THR A 352 -2.39 6.65 10.08
N ILE A 353 -2.77 6.50 8.83
CA ILE A 353 -3.03 7.63 7.92
C ILE A 353 -4.23 8.48 8.36
N TRP A 354 -5.20 7.91 9.05
CA TRP A 354 -6.35 8.65 9.57
C TRP A 354 -6.01 9.61 10.70
N ILE A 355 -4.77 9.60 11.23
CA ILE A 355 -4.30 10.67 12.13
C ILE A 355 -4.30 12.05 11.45
N VAL A 356 -4.10 12.11 10.13
CA VAL A 356 -4.03 13.38 9.38
C VAL A 356 -5.35 14.15 9.45
N PRO A 357 -6.52 13.56 9.12
CA PRO A 357 -7.81 14.19 9.38
C PRO A 357 -8.03 14.57 10.86
N VAL A 358 -7.58 13.74 11.80
CA VAL A 358 -7.69 13.99 13.26
C VAL A 358 -6.92 15.26 13.66
N ILE A 359 -5.68 15.39 13.19
CA ILE A 359 -4.85 16.59 13.41
C ILE A 359 -5.50 17.83 12.77
N ALA A 360 -6.01 17.69 11.54
CA ALA A 360 -6.70 18.78 10.85
C ALA A 360 -7.94 19.28 11.62
N ILE A 361 -8.70 18.36 12.21
CA ILE A 361 -9.85 18.69 13.07
C ILE A 361 -9.40 19.46 14.32
N LEU A 362 -8.32 19.05 14.99
CA LEU A 362 -7.76 19.79 16.12
C LEU A 362 -7.41 21.22 15.72
N PHE A 363 -6.70 21.40 14.60
CA PHE A 363 -6.25 22.70 14.12
C PHE A 363 -7.40 23.62 13.74
N GLN A 364 -8.54 23.06 13.35
CA GLN A 364 -9.75 23.84 13.04
C GLN A 364 -10.43 24.40 14.30
N ASN A 365 -10.39 23.67 15.41
CA ASN A 365 -11.22 23.94 16.59
C ASN A 365 -10.46 24.57 17.76
N GLU A 366 -9.14 24.55 17.74
CA GLU A 366 -8.31 25.08 18.83
C GLU A 366 -7.77 26.50 18.55
N ASN A 367 -7.03 27.03 19.51
CA ASN A 367 -6.48 28.39 19.42
C ASN A 367 -5.61 28.57 18.17
N LYS A 368 -6.05 29.43 17.25
CA LYS A 368 -5.41 29.63 15.93
C LYS A 368 -3.92 29.97 16.01
N LYS A 369 -3.45 30.68 17.07
CA LYS A 369 -2.03 30.99 17.21
C LYS A 369 -1.22 29.74 17.52
N ILE A 370 -1.69 28.94 18.49
CA ILE A 370 -1.05 27.65 18.86
C ILE A 370 -1.04 26.70 17.69
N CYS A 371 -2.19 26.53 17.02
CA CYS A 371 -2.30 25.64 15.87
C CYS A 371 -1.42 26.09 14.69
N THR A 372 -1.27 27.40 14.46
CA THR A 372 -0.37 27.91 13.41
C THR A 372 1.10 27.60 13.74
N VAL A 373 1.51 27.75 15.00
CA VAL A 373 2.87 27.40 15.45
C VAL A 373 3.10 25.89 15.31
N LEU A 374 2.18 25.08 15.80
CA LEU A 374 2.29 23.62 15.73
C LEU A 374 2.28 23.13 14.28
N ALA A 375 1.45 23.71 13.39
CA ALA A 375 1.47 23.43 11.96
C ALA A 375 2.83 23.77 11.32
N GLY A 376 3.43 24.89 11.73
CA GLY A 376 4.79 25.26 11.31
C GLY A 376 5.84 24.26 11.79
N ILE A 377 5.76 23.83 13.04
CA ILE A 377 6.67 22.82 13.60
C ILE A 377 6.53 21.49 12.83
N LEU A 378 5.31 20.99 12.65
CA LEU A 378 5.07 19.76 11.88
C LEU A 378 5.61 19.87 10.44
N MET A 379 5.37 21.00 9.77
CA MET A 379 5.90 21.25 8.43
C MET A 379 7.42 21.18 8.39
N VAL A 380 8.10 21.83 9.34
CA VAL A 380 9.57 21.84 9.40
C VAL A 380 10.10 20.44 9.66
N PHE A 381 9.52 19.68 10.60
CA PHE A 381 9.94 18.30 10.86
C PHE A 381 9.72 17.41 9.64
N CYS A 382 8.56 17.51 8.97
CA CYS A 382 8.30 16.77 7.73
C CYS A 382 9.34 17.10 6.63
N LEU A 383 9.64 18.38 6.41
CA LEU A 383 10.59 18.78 5.38
C LEU A 383 12.02 18.35 5.71
N ILE A 384 12.43 18.41 6.98
CA ILE A 384 13.76 17.92 7.39
C ILE A 384 13.82 16.40 7.24
N THR A 385 12.79 15.66 7.68
CA THR A 385 12.72 14.20 7.52
C THR A 385 12.76 13.81 6.05
N ALA A 386 11.94 14.48 5.21
CA ALA A 386 11.92 14.26 3.77
C ALA A 386 13.28 14.59 3.12
N PHE A 387 13.88 15.72 3.48
CA PHE A 387 15.21 16.08 2.98
C PHE A 387 16.28 15.07 3.38
N SER A 388 16.32 14.68 4.64
CA SER A 388 17.28 13.70 5.15
C SER A 388 17.13 12.35 4.47
N TYR A 389 15.89 11.86 4.33
CA TYR A 389 15.62 10.56 3.72
C TYR A 389 15.90 10.55 2.21
N TYR A 390 15.34 11.53 1.48
CA TYR A 390 15.40 11.55 0.02
C TYR A 390 16.76 11.99 -0.55
N ASN A 391 17.67 12.48 0.28
CA ASN A 391 19.04 12.81 -0.13
C ASN A 391 20.11 11.91 0.53
N ARG A 392 19.69 10.85 1.23
CA ARG A 392 20.65 9.87 1.75
C ARG A 392 21.39 9.18 0.59
N PRO A 393 22.67 8.84 0.77
CA PRO A 393 23.34 7.97 -0.19
C PRO A 393 22.66 6.60 -0.18
N ILE A 394 22.35 6.08 -1.35
CA ILE A 394 21.71 4.78 -1.53
C ILE A 394 22.67 3.91 -2.31
N ILE A 395 22.95 2.73 -1.77
CA ILE A 395 23.51 1.62 -2.52
C ILE A 395 22.30 0.88 -3.07
N ASN A 396 22.18 0.79 -4.40
CA ASN A 396 21.08 0.05 -5.01
C ASN A 396 21.29 -1.46 -4.78
N PRO A 397 20.50 -2.14 -3.94
CA PRO A 397 20.65 -3.57 -3.71
C PRO A 397 20.28 -4.40 -4.95
N ASN A 398 19.61 -3.78 -5.90
CA ASN A 398 19.12 -4.40 -7.12
C ASN A 398 20.02 -4.14 -8.34
N GLU A 399 21.18 -3.49 -8.17
CA GLU A 399 22.13 -3.20 -9.28
C GLU A 399 22.60 -4.48 -10.01
N GLU A 400 22.72 -5.59 -9.29
CA GLU A 400 23.14 -6.87 -9.91
C GLU A 400 22.09 -7.43 -10.88
N TYR A 401 20.80 -7.10 -10.69
CA TYR A 401 19.75 -7.52 -11.62
C TYR A 401 19.89 -6.84 -12.99
N GLU A 402 20.33 -5.58 -13.05
CA GLU A 402 20.60 -4.88 -14.29
C GLU A 402 21.75 -5.58 -15.07
N ASN A 403 22.82 -5.96 -14.34
CA ASN A 403 23.94 -6.70 -14.93
C ASN A 403 23.50 -8.08 -15.45
N MET A 404 22.67 -8.80 -14.67
CA MET A 404 22.15 -10.10 -15.09
C MET A 404 21.20 -9.97 -16.29
N ALA A 405 20.33 -8.97 -16.32
CA ALA A 405 19.46 -8.69 -17.47
C ALA A 405 20.29 -8.45 -18.74
N GLN A 406 21.35 -7.66 -18.66
CA GLN A 406 22.26 -7.45 -19.80
C GLN A 406 22.90 -8.77 -20.28
N ILE A 407 23.42 -9.60 -19.37
CA ILE A 407 24.01 -10.90 -19.71
C ILE A 407 22.97 -11.81 -20.39
N LEU A 408 21.73 -11.82 -19.92
CA LEU A 408 20.65 -12.61 -20.50
C LEU A 408 20.32 -12.15 -21.93
N GLN A 409 20.21 -10.84 -22.16
CA GLN A 409 19.97 -10.26 -23.49
C GLN A 409 21.11 -10.61 -24.46
N GLU A 410 22.38 -10.45 -24.06
CA GLU A 410 23.55 -10.81 -24.86
C GLU A 410 23.58 -12.30 -25.27
N ASN A 411 22.99 -13.17 -24.44
CA ASN A 411 22.88 -14.61 -24.68
C ASN A 411 21.59 -15.03 -25.37
N ASN A 412 20.65 -14.10 -25.67
CA ASN A 412 19.30 -14.36 -26.19
C ASN A 412 18.52 -15.36 -25.30
N MET A 413 18.42 -15.07 -24.01
CA MET A 413 17.70 -15.82 -22.99
C MET A 413 16.57 -14.96 -22.43
N HIS A 414 15.32 -15.18 -22.88
CA HIS A 414 14.19 -14.29 -22.59
C HIS A 414 13.17 -14.89 -21.63
N GLU A 415 13.04 -16.21 -21.59
CA GLU A 415 12.07 -16.89 -20.72
C GLU A 415 12.81 -17.92 -19.87
N SER A 416 12.58 -17.95 -18.56
CA SER A 416 13.02 -19.05 -17.70
C SER A 416 12.54 -18.92 -16.25
N TYR A 417 13.33 -19.42 -15.31
CA TYR A 417 12.90 -19.67 -13.94
C TYR A 417 13.76 -18.95 -12.90
N ALA A 418 13.09 -18.51 -11.83
CA ALA A 418 13.72 -18.09 -10.59
C ALA A 418 12.82 -18.47 -9.41
N THR A 419 13.21 -18.17 -8.17
CA THR A 419 12.26 -18.17 -7.06
C THR A 419 11.36 -16.94 -7.11
N PHE A 420 10.30 -16.94 -6.29
CA PHE A 420 9.39 -15.79 -6.18
C PHE A 420 10.13 -14.46 -5.94
N TRP A 421 11.14 -14.48 -5.08
CA TRP A 421 11.85 -13.28 -4.66
C TRP A 421 12.62 -12.59 -5.79
N HIS A 422 12.93 -13.31 -6.87
CA HIS A 422 13.76 -12.81 -7.96
C HIS A 422 13.01 -12.65 -9.29
N ALA A 423 11.97 -13.47 -9.52
CA ALA A 423 11.33 -13.57 -10.83
C ALA A 423 10.73 -12.24 -11.32
N ASN A 424 9.68 -11.73 -10.65
CA ASN A 424 9.02 -10.49 -11.07
C ASN A 424 9.96 -9.27 -10.97
N LEU A 425 10.92 -9.31 -10.04
CA LEU A 425 11.90 -8.25 -9.87
C LEU A 425 12.84 -8.15 -11.08
N LEU A 426 13.37 -9.30 -11.55
CA LEU A 426 14.19 -9.34 -12.78
C LEU A 426 13.36 -8.90 -14.00
N THR A 427 12.11 -9.36 -14.12
CA THR A 427 11.20 -8.95 -15.21
C THR A 427 10.98 -7.43 -15.21
N GLU A 428 10.77 -6.79 -14.06
CA GLU A 428 10.59 -5.34 -14.00
C GLU A 428 11.88 -4.59 -14.34
N ILE A 429 13.00 -4.97 -13.74
CA ILE A 429 14.29 -4.29 -13.94
C ILE A 429 14.80 -4.46 -15.37
N SER A 430 14.54 -5.59 -16.00
CA SER A 430 14.88 -5.83 -17.42
C SER A 430 13.96 -5.08 -18.39
N ASN A 431 13.04 -4.25 -17.89
CA ASN A 431 12.06 -3.53 -18.69
C ASN A 431 11.13 -4.47 -19.48
N GLY A 432 10.83 -5.66 -18.91
CA GLY A 432 9.99 -6.68 -19.53
C GLY A 432 10.64 -7.48 -20.65
N SER A 433 11.96 -7.35 -20.87
CA SER A 433 12.67 -8.12 -21.91
C SER A 433 12.87 -9.59 -21.51
N GLU A 434 12.93 -9.87 -20.21
CA GLU A 434 12.97 -11.21 -19.63
C GLU A 434 11.65 -11.49 -18.89
N GLU A 435 10.93 -12.52 -19.32
CA GLU A 435 9.75 -13.04 -18.67
C GLU A 435 10.14 -14.21 -17.77
N VAL A 436 10.18 -13.99 -16.44
CA VAL A 436 10.71 -14.96 -15.49
C VAL A 436 9.60 -15.60 -14.68
N TRP A 437 9.54 -16.93 -14.71
CA TRP A 437 8.54 -17.73 -14.03
C TRP A 437 9.03 -18.14 -12.66
N HIS A 438 8.24 -17.96 -11.64
CA HIS A 438 8.70 -18.34 -10.32
C HIS A 438 8.26 -19.73 -9.90
N CYS A 439 9.24 -20.47 -9.39
CA CYS A 439 9.11 -21.81 -8.85
C CYS A 439 9.42 -21.85 -7.37
N GLU A 440 9.00 -22.90 -6.69
CA GLU A 440 9.32 -23.14 -5.29
C GLU A 440 10.52 -24.08 -5.16
N ILE A 441 11.23 -23.95 -4.05
CA ILE A 441 12.19 -24.95 -3.59
C ILE A 441 11.45 -25.87 -2.61
N GLN A 442 11.41 -27.17 -2.90
CA GLN A 442 10.78 -28.17 -2.04
C GLN A 442 11.70 -29.38 -1.91
N ASN A 443 12.00 -29.82 -0.70
CA ASN A 443 12.85 -30.99 -0.42
C ASN A 443 14.20 -30.94 -1.17
N ASP A 444 14.90 -29.82 -1.09
CA ASP A 444 16.21 -29.57 -1.74
C ASP A 444 16.16 -29.62 -3.29
N GLN A 445 14.97 -29.53 -3.88
CA GLN A 445 14.74 -29.54 -5.33
C GLN A 445 14.08 -28.25 -5.79
N PHE A 446 14.53 -27.74 -6.93
CA PHE A 446 13.91 -26.61 -7.62
C PHE A 446 12.81 -27.14 -8.55
N MET A 447 11.56 -26.76 -8.27
CA MET A 447 10.36 -27.39 -8.82
C MET A 447 9.91 -26.76 -10.14
N ILE A 448 10.70 -26.87 -11.22
CA ILE A 448 10.34 -26.28 -12.53
C ILE A 448 9.07 -26.88 -13.15
N GLN A 449 8.68 -28.11 -12.77
CA GLN A 449 7.45 -28.75 -13.25
C GLN A 449 6.21 -28.31 -12.46
N ASN A 450 6.39 -27.61 -11.36
CA ASN A 450 5.32 -27.12 -10.48
C ASN A 450 5.47 -25.63 -10.24
N VAL A 451 5.22 -24.85 -11.30
CA VAL A 451 5.24 -23.40 -11.23
C VAL A 451 4.20 -22.92 -10.23
N ARG A 452 4.60 -22.10 -9.27
CA ARG A 452 3.72 -21.65 -8.19
C ARG A 452 2.60 -20.74 -8.72
N PRO A 453 1.31 -21.06 -8.54
CA PRO A 453 0.20 -20.24 -9.03
C PRO A 453 -0.03 -19.01 -8.13
N TRP A 454 0.93 -18.09 -8.09
CA TRP A 454 0.95 -16.92 -7.22
C TRP A 454 1.59 -15.73 -7.92
N LEU A 455 0.86 -14.62 -8.11
CA LEU A 455 1.35 -13.35 -8.67
C LEU A 455 2.14 -13.49 -9.99
N GLN A 456 1.66 -14.33 -10.88
CA GLN A 456 2.23 -14.51 -12.22
C GLN A 456 1.17 -14.95 -13.23
N LYS A 457 1.52 -14.97 -14.52
CA LYS A 457 0.64 -15.44 -15.59
C LYS A 457 0.34 -16.94 -15.40
N LYS A 458 -0.91 -17.33 -15.61
CA LYS A 458 -1.36 -18.73 -15.48
C LYS A 458 -0.68 -19.65 -16.51
N GLU A 459 -0.36 -19.11 -17.68
CA GLU A 459 0.30 -19.85 -18.76
C GLU A 459 1.70 -20.36 -18.37
N HIS A 460 2.40 -19.73 -17.41
CA HIS A 460 3.67 -20.21 -16.88
C HIS A 460 3.60 -21.63 -16.31
N GLY A 461 2.44 -22.06 -15.83
CA GLY A 461 2.20 -23.43 -15.37
C GLY A 461 1.68 -24.38 -16.46
N LEU A 462 1.49 -23.91 -17.70
CA LEU A 462 0.88 -24.67 -18.80
C LEU A 462 1.83 -24.94 -19.98
N ARG A 463 2.94 -24.22 -20.05
CA ARG A 463 3.97 -24.38 -21.09
C ARG A 463 5.37 -24.37 -20.49
N THR A 464 6.35 -24.75 -21.26
CA THR A 464 7.78 -24.60 -20.93
C THR A 464 8.36 -23.38 -21.62
N PRO A 465 9.45 -22.77 -21.09
CA PRO A 465 10.17 -21.70 -21.75
C PRO A 465 10.64 -22.09 -23.14
N GLU A 466 10.65 -21.14 -24.07
CA GLU A 466 11.10 -21.34 -25.43
C GLU A 466 12.56 -20.92 -25.61
N GLY A 467 13.34 -21.69 -26.36
CA GLY A 467 14.74 -21.40 -26.69
C GLY A 467 15.69 -21.66 -25.51
N LYS A 468 16.69 -20.78 -25.38
CA LYS A 468 17.68 -20.89 -24.31
C LYS A 468 17.06 -20.51 -22.98
N CYS A 469 17.39 -21.29 -21.95
CA CYS A 469 16.85 -21.15 -20.60
C CYS A 469 17.91 -20.73 -19.59
N PHE A 470 17.47 -20.16 -18.47
CA PHE A 470 18.32 -19.85 -17.34
C PHE A 470 17.66 -20.17 -16.00
N ILE A 471 18.44 -20.22 -14.94
CA ILE A 471 17.96 -20.22 -13.56
C ILE A 471 18.70 -19.13 -12.80
N LEU A 472 17.95 -18.25 -12.15
CA LEU A 472 18.50 -17.27 -11.21
C LEU A 472 18.20 -17.71 -9.78
N LEU A 473 19.25 -17.79 -8.96
CA LEU A 473 19.18 -18.17 -7.55
C LEU A 473 20.04 -17.24 -6.71
N SER A 474 19.64 -17.00 -5.46
CA SER A 474 20.54 -16.43 -4.47
C SER A 474 21.58 -17.47 -4.01
N LYS A 475 22.65 -17.02 -3.35
CA LYS A 475 23.64 -17.94 -2.75
C LYS A 475 23.02 -18.84 -1.69
N GLU A 476 22.15 -18.29 -0.86
CA GLU A 476 21.45 -19.06 0.18
C GLU A 476 20.60 -20.17 -0.44
N GLU A 477 19.85 -19.88 -1.52
CA GLU A 477 19.07 -20.86 -2.26
C GLU A 477 19.96 -21.92 -2.93
N CYS A 478 21.13 -21.51 -3.42
CA CYS A 478 22.11 -22.48 -3.96
C CYS A 478 22.58 -23.48 -2.90
N ASP A 479 22.79 -23.04 -1.66
CA ASP A 479 23.24 -23.91 -0.57
C ASP A 479 22.18 -24.92 -0.14
N GLU A 480 20.89 -24.60 -0.34
CA GLU A 480 19.77 -25.50 -0.08
C GLU A 480 19.61 -26.57 -1.17
N LEU A 481 19.98 -26.29 -2.42
CA LEU A 481 19.68 -27.14 -3.56
C LEU A 481 20.72 -28.24 -3.81
N ALA A 482 20.25 -29.45 -4.09
CA ALA A 482 21.12 -30.59 -4.31
C ALA A 482 21.93 -30.49 -5.62
N PHE A 483 21.33 -29.95 -6.70
CA PHE A 483 21.98 -29.88 -8.01
C PHE A 483 23.12 -28.87 -8.07
N THR A 484 23.06 -27.80 -7.27
CA THR A 484 24.09 -26.75 -7.23
C THR A 484 25.42 -27.25 -6.64
N LYS A 485 25.36 -28.27 -5.75
CA LYS A 485 26.54 -28.90 -5.14
C LYS A 485 27.42 -29.62 -6.15
N LYS A 486 26.93 -29.86 -7.36
CA LYS A 486 27.66 -30.55 -8.45
C LYS A 486 28.45 -29.62 -9.37
N GLN A 487 28.33 -28.32 -9.18
CA GLN A 487 28.87 -27.21 -9.99
C GLN A 487 29.76 -27.65 -11.17
N LYS A 488 29.17 -27.96 -12.32
CA LYS A 488 29.89 -27.87 -13.58
C LYS A 488 29.96 -26.39 -13.93
N LYS A 489 31.16 -25.80 -13.87
CA LYS A 489 31.41 -24.39 -14.22
C LYS A 489 30.92 -24.02 -15.64
N SER A 490 30.62 -25.01 -16.48
CA SER A 490 30.14 -24.83 -17.84
C SER A 490 28.76 -24.18 -18.00
N HIS A 491 27.92 -24.18 -16.97
CA HIS A 491 26.57 -23.61 -17.01
C HIS A 491 26.47 -22.25 -16.26
N VAL A 492 27.50 -21.81 -15.55
CA VAL A 492 27.46 -20.55 -14.81
C VAL A 492 27.76 -19.40 -15.78
N LEU A 493 26.75 -18.53 -15.98
CA LEU A 493 26.86 -17.31 -16.79
C LEU A 493 27.33 -16.12 -15.95
N TYR A 494 26.85 -16.04 -14.71
CA TYR A 494 27.22 -14.99 -13.77
C TYR A 494 27.25 -15.55 -12.34
N GLN A 495 28.20 -15.07 -11.55
CA GLN A 495 28.31 -15.41 -10.15
C GLN A 495 28.87 -14.23 -9.37
N SER A 496 28.18 -13.85 -8.30
CA SER A 496 28.62 -12.84 -7.33
C SER A 496 28.62 -13.42 -5.91
N ASP A 497 28.78 -12.56 -4.92
CA ASP A 497 28.59 -12.94 -3.51
C ASP A 497 27.12 -13.15 -3.13
N GLN A 498 26.18 -12.62 -3.91
CA GLN A 498 24.74 -12.69 -3.65
C GLN A 498 24.00 -13.68 -4.55
N PHE A 499 24.39 -13.80 -5.84
CA PHE A 499 23.62 -14.51 -6.85
C PHE A 499 24.46 -15.48 -7.68
N VAL A 500 23.77 -16.46 -8.25
CA VAL A 500 24.28 -17.33 -9.31
C VAL A 500 23.26 -17.42 -10.42
N LEU A 501 23.69 -17.13 -11.66
CA LEU A 501 22.91 -17.28 -12.87
C LEU A 501 23.45 -18.45 -13.69
N TYR A 502 22.62 -19.46 -13.90
CA TYR A 502 22.94 -20.63 -14.73
C TYR A 502 22.25 -20.47 -16.10
N GLY A 503 22.95 -20.86 -17.19
CA GLY A 503 22.40 -20.85 -18.54
C GLY A 503 22.42 -22.23 -19.18
N PHE A 504 21.41 -22.52 -20.01
CA PHE A 504 21.18 -23.80 -20.67
C PHE A 504 20.78 -23.54 -22.13
N ALA A 505 21.08 -24.51 -23.01
CA ALA A 505 20.75 -24.37 -24.44
C ALA A 505 19.23 -24.46 -24.69
N ASP A 506 18.50 -25.20 -23.86
CA ASP A 506 17.05 -25.39 -23.91
C ASP A 506 16.47 -25.89 -22.58
N TYR A 507 15.16 -26.08 -22.55
CA TYR A 507 14.45 -26.62 -21.39
C TYR A 507 14.84 -28.08 -21.07
N GLU A 508 15.14 -28.91 -22.07
CA GLU A 508 15.47 -30.32 -21.87
C GLU A 508 16.80 -30.44 -21.13
N GLU A 509 17.81 -29.68 -21.54
CA GLU A 509 19.11 -29.63 -20.86
C GLU A 509 18.95 -29.13 -19.41
N LEU A 510 18.14 -28.10 -19.21
CA LEU A 510 17.85 -27.55 -17.89
C LEU A 510 17.17 -28.61 -17.00
N ALA A 511 16.14 -29.29 -17.50
CA ALA A 511 15.39 -30.28 -16.75
C ALA A 511 16.27 -31.49 -16.40
N GLU A 512 17.12 -31.96 -17.35
CA GLU A 512 18.10 -33.03 -17.10
C GLU A 512 19.12 -32.61 -16.02
N TYR A 513 19.61 -31.36 -16.07
CA TYR A 513 20.59 -30.86 -15.11
C TYR A 513 20.05 -30.82 -13.67
N ILE A 514 18.80 -30.39 -13.49
CA ILE A 514 18.14 -30.35 -12.17
C ILE A 514 17.84 -31.80 -11.68
N SER A 515 17.39 -32.68 -12.53
CA SER A 515 16.92 -34.04 -12.17
C SER A 515 18.01 -35.04 -11.89
N GLN A 516 19.29 -34.76 -12.21
CA GLN A 516 20.39 -35.69 -12.01
C GLN A 516 20.59 -36.03 -10.51
N PRO A 517 20.49 -37.30 -10.09
CA PRO A 517 20.68 -37.70 -8.71
C PRO A 517 22.10 -37.40 -8.23
N LEU A 518 22.24 -37.10 -6.94
CA LEU A 518 23.56 -37.04 -6.28
C LEU A 518 24.25 -38.41 -6.44
N ARG A 519 25.27 -38.47 -7.30
CA ARG A 519 26.15 -39.66 -7.38
C ARG A 519 27.20 -39.62 -6.28
#